data_e5983d204874bebd3ad31b5e8ea0e7e6
#
_entry.id   e5983d204874bebd3ad31b5e8ea0e7e6
#
_cell.length_a   1.000
_cell.length_b   1.000
_cell.length_c   1.000
_cell.angle_alpha   90.00
_cell.angle_beta   90.00
_cell.angle_gamma   90.00
#
_symmetry.space_group_name_H-M   'P 1'
#
loop_
_entity.id
_entity.type
_entity.pdbx_description
1 polymer ?
#
loop_
_entity_poly.entity_id
_entity_poly.type
_entity_poly.pdbx_seq_one_letter_code
_entity_poly.pdbx_strand_id
1 'polypeptide(L)'
;EFKAEDIKKLNLTKFVSKVNEEDYKKTLDTLSQTQQNFQKKEGKIVQNGDGVLLNLRPTYNNEIVKEALIENKMTIVGNKMIIPEIENKIIGTKEGDKLNFICKFPKNFPNKNIAEKDVNVEIDILEVRIPQKKVLDDDFAKSMGATDINDLKEKVKKQMQGELDNVSRMIIKKD
;
A
#
# COMPACT_ATOMS: atom_id res chain seq x y z
N GLU A 1 -8.37 -45.73 -25.91
CA GLU A 1 -6.90 -45.81 -25.69
C GLU A 1 -6.25 -44.70 -26.47
N PHE A 2 -5.72 -43.70 -25.80
CA PHE A 2 -4.93 -42.61 -26.39
C PHE A 2 -3.59 -43.20 -26.86
N LYS A 3 -3.28 -43.09 -28.14
CA LYS A 3 -2.00 -43.52 -28.68
C LYS A 3 -0.95 -42.41 -28.50
N ALA A 4 0.29 -42.83 -28.14
CA ALA A 4 1.44 -41.92 -27.94
C ALA A 4 1.78 -41.04 -29.17
N GLU A 5 1.25 -41.35 -30.33
CA GLU A 5 1.42 -40.60 -31.58
C GLU A 5 0.53 -39.34 -31.67
N ASP A 6 -0.57 -39.28 -30.89
CA ASP A 6 -1.46 -38.12 -30.87
C ASP A 6 -0.87 -36.94 -30.08
N ILE A 7 0.07 -37.21 -29.18
CA ILE A 7 0.78 -36.19 -28.39
C ILE A 7 1.76 -35.39 -29.26
N LYS A 8 2.28 -35.95 -30.34
CA LYS A 8 3.22 -35.27 -31.26
C LYS A 8 2.56 -34.25 -32.18
N LYS A 9 1.22 -34.21 -32.26
CA LYS A 9 0.45 -33.27 -33.08
C LYS A 9 -0.08 -32.06 -32.29
N LEU A 10 0.08 -32.04 -31.00
CA LEU A 10 -0.27 -30.88 -30.19
C LEU A 10 0.81 -29.80 -30.34
N ASN A 11 0.54 -28.82 -31.17
CA ASN A 11 1.31 -27.57 -31.23
C ASN A 11 1.01 -26.77 -29.94
N LEU A 12 1.65 -27.16 -28.82
CA LEU A 12 1.61 -26.41 -27.58
C LEU A 12 2.48 -25.15 -27.74
N THR A 13 1.86 -24.03 -28.01
CA THR A 13 2.52 -22.72 -28.00
C THR A 13 2.79 -22.38 -26.53
N LYS A 14 4.03 -22.63 -26.09
CA LYS A 14 4.45 -22.17 -24.76
C LYS A 14 4.54 -20.65 -24.81
N PHE A 15 3.58 -19.95 -24.22
CA PHE A 15 3.69 -18.52 -23.97
C PHE A 15 4.80 -18.28 -22.96
N VAL A 16 6.01 -18.00 -23.45
CA VAL A 16 7.13 -17.56 -22.61
C VAL A 16 6.99 -16.06 -22.42
N SER A 17 6.23 -15.66 -21.43
CA SER A 17 6.19 -14.26 -21.00
C SER A 17 7.51 -13.95 -20.28
N LYS A 18 8.36 -13.13 -20.89
CA LYS A 18 9.58 -12.63 -20.22
C LYS A 18 9.18 -11.49 -19.30
N VAL A 19 9.79 -11.45 -18.12
CA VAL A 19 9.64 -10.32 -17.19
C VAL A 19 10.03 -9.05 -17.92
N ASN A 20 9.09 -8.11 -18.01
CA ASN A 20 9.35 -6.80 -18.61
C ASN A 20 10.21 -5.97 -17.66
N GLU A 21 11.22 -5.28 -18.18
CA GLU A 21 12.10 -4.43 -17.37
C GLU A 21 11.34 -3.29 -16.67
N GLU A 22 10.26 -2.81 -17.26
CA GLU A 22 9.41 -1.79 -16.64
C GLU A 22 8.65 -2.34 -15.40
N ASP A 23 8.09 -3.54 -15.49
CA ASP A 23 7.40 -4.18 -14.37
C ASP A 23 8.38 -4.56 -13.27
N TYR A 24 9.59 -4.97 -13.65
CA TYR A 24 10.67 -5.21 -12.71
C TYR A 24 11.07 -3.94 -11.95
N LYS A 25 11.25 -2.81 -12.65
CA LYS A 25 11.54 -1.51 -12.01
C LYS A 25 10.41 -1.08 -11.07
N LYS A 26 9.15 -1.21 -11.50
CA LYS A 26 7.98 -0.92 -10.66
C LYS A 26 7.94 -1.78 -9.40
N THR A 27 8.27 -3.05 -9.51
CA THR A 27 8.32 -3.96 -8.35
C THR A 27 9.41 -3.54 -7.36
N LEU A 28 10.60 -3.19 -7.85
CA LEU A 28 11.67 -2.68 -7.00
C LEU A 28 11.31 -1.33 -6.36
N ASP A 29 10.68 -0.42 -7.11
CA ASP A 29 10.18 0.85 -6.57
C ASP A 29 9.12 0.63 -5.49
N THR A 30 8.20 -0.31 -5.72
CA THR A 30 7.18 -0.68 -4.73
C THR A 30 7.81 -1.27 -3.47
N LEU A 31 8.81 -2.15 -3.61
CA LEU A 31 9.55 -2.71 -2.47
C LEU A 31 10.28 -1.61 -1.69
N SER A 32 10.91 -0.66 -2.39
CA SER A 32 11.55 0.50 -1.76
C SER A 32 10.54 1.39 -1.03
N GLN A 33 9.34 1.54 -1.56
CA GLN A 33 8.26 2.30 -0.93
C GLN A 33 7.65 1.58 0.28
N THR A 34 7.54 0.26 0.25
CA THR A 34 6.98 -0.53 1.35
C THR A 34 7.88 -0.49 2.60
N GLN A 35 9.17 -0.28 2.41
CA GLN A 35 10.17 -0.18 3.48
C GLN A 35 10.70 1.25 3.69
N GLN A 36 9.90 2.26 3.36
CA GLN A 36 10.27 3.65 3.61
C GLN A 36 10.54 3.89 5.10
N ASN A 37 11.71 4.43 5.39
CA ASN A 37 11.97 5.03 6.68
C ASN A 37 11.32 6.42 6.69
N PHE A 38 10.46 6.66 7.64
CA PHE A 38 9.86 7.97 7.84
C PHE A 38 10.69 8.77 8.84
N GLN A 39 11.22 9.90 8.40
CA GLN A 39 11.99 10.78 9.26
C GLN A 39 11.11 11.99 9.67
N LYS A 40 11.09 12.27 10.98
CA LYS A 40 10.43 13.46 11.50
C LYS A 40 11.02 14.70 10.86
N LYS A 41 10.15 15.63 10.44
CA LYS A 41 10.54 16.94 9.94
C LYS A 41 9.65 18.01 10.52
N GLU A 42 10.19 18.74 11.47
CA GLU A 42 9.50 19.86 12.13
C GLU A 42 9.12 20.97 11.14
N GLY A 43 7.96 21.58 11.35
CA GLY A 43 7.47 22.69 10.55
C GLY A 43 7.07 22.35 9.11
N LYS A 44 7.06 21.06 8.75
CA LYS A 44 6.62 20.64 7.42
C LYS A 44 5.10 20.68 7.30
N ILE A 45 4.63 21.22 6.17
CA ILE A 45 3.23 21.10 5.75
C ILE A 45 3.01 19.71 5.15
N VAL A 46 1.96 19.04 5.61
CA VAL A 46 1.57 17.69 5.15
C VAL A 46 1.25 17.68 3.66
N GLN A 47 1.85 16.77 2.96
CA GLN A 47 1.65 16.51 1.54
C GLN A 47 1.27 15.05 1.29
N ASN A 48 0.79 14.76 0.09
CA ASN A 48 0.53 13.39 -0.34
C ASN A 48 1.82 12.56 -0.31
N GLY A 49 1.76 11.38 0.31
CA GLY A 49 2.90 10.49 0.53
C GLY A 49 3.62 10.68 1.87
N ASP A 50 3.33 11.75 2.61
CA ASP A 50 3.92 11.94 3.93
C ASP A 50 3.29 11.00 4.98
N GLY A 51 4.08 10.62 5.97
CA GLY A 51 3.61 9.93 7.17
C GLY A 51 3.12 10.95 8.21
N VAL A 52 1.93 10.76 8.73
CA VAL A 52 1.37 11.61 9.76
C VAL A 52 1.00 10.77 10.98
N LEU A 53 1.55 11.12 12.12
CA LEU A 53 1.15 10.60 13.41
C LEU A 53 -0.01 11.42 13.93
N LEU A 54 -1.16 10.82 14.15
CA LEU A 54 -2.38 11.54 14.49
C LEU A 54 -3.26 10.80 15.49
N ASN A 55 -4.11 11.59 16.16
CA ASN A 55 -5.32 11.10 16.80
C ASN A 55 -6.52 11.50 15.94
N LEU A 56 -7.49 10.61 15.84
CA LEU A 56 -8.76 10.85 15.15
C LEU A 56 -9.90 10.40 16.06
N ARG A 57 -10.76 11.33 16.45
CA ARG A 57 -11.88 11.11 17.36
C ARG A 57 -13.19 11.45 16.66
N PRO A 58 -13.85 10.47 16.05
CA PRO A 58 -15.17 10.67 15.46
C PRO A 58 -16.26 10.62 16.52
N THR A 59 -17.22 11.55 16.44
CA THR A 59 -18.39 11.62 17.32
C THR A 59 -19.67 11.70 16.52
N TYR A 60 -20.65 10.91 16.92
CA TYR A 60 -22.00 10.92 16.37
C TYR A 60 -23.02 10.94 17.50
N ASN A 61 -23.97 11.87 17.48
CA ASN A 61 -24.92 12.10 18.56
C ASN A 61 -24.28 12.25 19.96
N ASN A 62 -23.15 12.94 20.03
CA ASN A 62 -22.32 13.15 21.25
C ASN A 62 -21.67 11.86 21.80
N GLU A 63 -21.69 10.77 21.07
CA GLU A 63 -21.00 9.54 21.43
C GLU A 63 -19.78 9.29 20.53
N ILE A 64 -18.69 8.80 21.12
CA ILE A 64 -17.47 8.46 20.36
C ILE A 64 -17.73 7.19 19.56
N VAL A 65 -17.44 7.25 18.27
CA VAL A 65 -17.48 6.09 17.36
C VAL A 65 -16.20 5.28 17.52
N LYS A 66 -16.23 4.29 18.39
CA LYS A 66 -15.06 3.48 18.78
C LYS A 66 -14.40 2.75 17.60
N GLU A 67 -15.19 2.33 16.62
CA GLU A 67 -14.71 1.59 15.44
C GLU A 67 -13.86 2.45 14.50
N ALA A 68 -13.98 3.76 14.58
CA ALA A 68 -13.19 4.70 13.81
C ALA A 68 -12.25 5.56 14.67
N LEU A 69 -12.19 5.29 15.98
CA LEU A 69 -11.25 5.94 16.87
C LEU A 69 -9.82 5.53 16.54
N ILE A 70 -8.96 6.49 16.31
CA ILE A 70 -7.54 6.28 16.07
C ILE A 70 -6.76 7.11 17.09
N GLU A 71 -5.87 6.47 17.83
CA GLU A 71 -5.02 7.15 18.80
C GLU A 71 -3.56 6.81 18.52
N ASN A 72 -2.73 7.85 18.46
CA ASN A 72 -1.27 7.75 18.30
C ASN A 72 -0.86 6.79 17.17
N LYS A 73 -1.55 6.86 16.05
CA LYS A 73 -1.31 5.99 14.91
C LYS A 73 -0.71 6.74 13.74
N MET A 74 0.30 6.14 13.16
CA MET A 74 0.89 6.64 11.94
C MET A 74 0.06 6.22 10.72
N THR A 75 -0.30 7.17 9.88
CA THR A 75 -0.94 6.95 8.59
C THR A 75 -0.13 7.59 7.47
N ILE A 76 -0.18 7.02 6.29
CA ILE A 76 0.45 7.59 5.08
C ILE A 76 -0.64 8.24 4.27
N VAL A 77 -0.52 9.55 4.05
CA VAL A 77 -1.50 10.33 3.29
C VAL A 77 -1.50 9.89 1.82
N GLY A 78 -2.68 9.55 1.30
CA GLY A 78 -2.86 9.05 -0.06
C GLY A 78 -2.92 7.53 -0.20
N ASN A 79 -2.63 6.77 0.86
CA ASN A 79 -2.74 5.30 0.85
C ASN A 79 -4.16 4.79 1.14
N LYS A 80 -5.14 5.68 1.27
CA LYS A 80 -6.54 5.35 1.57
C LYS A 80 -6.70 4.49 2.84
N MET A 81 -5.80 4.68 3.82
CA MET A 81 -5.86 3.99 5.11
C MET A 81 -6.95 4.56 6.01
N ILE A 82 -7.36 5.78 5.76
CA ILE A 82 -8.48 6.48 6.40
C ILE A 82 -9.45 6.96 5.32
N ILE A 83 -10.59 7.51 5.72
CA ILE A 83 -11.61 8.02 4.79
C ILE A 83 -10.99 9.11 3.90
N PRO A 84 -11.15 9.06 2.57
CA PRO A 84 -10.50 10.00 1.64
C PRO A 84 -10.80 11.47 1.92
N GLU A 85 -12.01 11.79 2.39
CA GLU A 85 -12.38 13.15 2.78
C GLU A 85 -11.55 13.65 3.96
N ILE A 86 -11.22 12.78 4.90
CA ILE A 86 -10.35 13.07 6.05
C ILE A 86 -8.91 13.27 5.57
N GLU A 87 -8.41 12.39 4.67
CA GLU A 87 -7.07 12.56 4.09
C GLU A 87 -6.90 13.91 3.39
N ASN A 88 -7.90 14.33 2.61
CA ASN A 88 -7.87 15.63 1.94
C ASN A 88 -7.82 16.82 2.90
N LYS A 89 -8.45 16.70 4.08
CA LYS A 89 -8.42 17.77 5.11
C LYS A 89 -7.10 17.82 5.88
N ILE A 90 -6.39 16.70 5.99
CA ILE A 90 -5.07 16.64 6.62
C ILE A 90 -4.00 17.27 5.72
N ILE A 91 -4.15 17.20 4.39
CA ILE A 91 -3.23 17.86 3.46
C ILE A 91 -3.25 19.36 3.69
N GLY A 92 -2.07 19.95 3.81
CA GLY A 92 -1.92 21.39 4.09
C GLY A 92 -1.83 21.75 5.57
N THR A 93 -2.01 20.80 6.49
CA THR A 93 -1.81 21.00 7.92
C THR A 93 -0.35 20.79 8.33
N LYS A 94 -0.02 21.08 9.57
CA LYS A 94 1.31 20.90 10.17
C LYS A 94 1.22 20.26 11.55
N GLU A 95 2.36 19.87 12.09
CA GLU A 95 2.48 19.37 13.47
C GLU A 95 1.87 20.36 14.46
N GLY A 96 1.04 19.88 15.37
CA GLY A 96 0.32 20.64 16.39
C GLY A 96 -1.04 21.19 15.95
N ASP A 97 -1.39 21.08 14.67
CA ASP A 97 -2.71 21.51 14.19
C ASP A 97 -3.81 20.59 14.70
N LYS A 98 -4.94 21.21 15.03
CA LYS A 98 -6.19 20.53 15.39
C LYS A 98 -7.26 20.88 14.36
N LEU A 99 -7.91 19.85 13.88
CA LEU A 99 -9.01 19.97 12.92
C LEU A 99 -10.29 19.48 13.56
N ASN A 100 -11.38 20.18 13.29
CA ASN A 100 -12.72 19.74 13.65
C ASN A 100 -13.65 20.03 12.47
N PHE A 101 -14.25 19.00 11.91
CA PHE A 101 -15.16 19.12 10.77
C PHE A 101 -16.13 17.95 10.70
N ILE A 102 -17.21 18.15 9.96
CA ILE A 102 -18.18 17.11 9.68
C ILE A 102 -17.75 16.36 8.43
N CYS A 103 -17.67 15.03 8.52
CA CYS A 103 -17.33 14.13 7.41
C CYS A 103 -18.45 13.10 7.22
N LYS A 104 -18.83 12.86 5.98
CA LYS A 104 -19.78 11.80 5.64
C LYS A 104 -19.07 10.46 5.58
N PHE A 105 -19.51 9.53 6.42
CA PHE A 105 -18.94 8.20 6.44
C PHE A 105 -19.42 7.37 5.23
N PRO A 106 -18.55 6.53 4.64
CA PRO A 106 -18.89 5.77 3.45
C PRO A 106 -19.97 4.69 3.76
N LYS A 107 -20.72 4.32 2.72
CA LYS A 107 -21.80 3.32 2.82
C LYS A 107 -21.30 1.94 3.29
N ASN A 108 -20.07 1.59 2.96
CA ASN A 108 -19.44 0.32 3.33
C ASN A 108 -18.72 0.36 4.69
N PHE A 109 -18.98 1.39 5.50
CA PHE A 109 -18.40 1.46 6.84
C PHE A 109 -18.93 0.31 7.72
N PRO A 110 -18.07 -0.34 8.56
CA PRO A 110 -18.45 -1.53 9.34
C PRO A 110 -19.67 -1.29 10.25
N ASN A 111 -19.77 -0.11 10.87
CA ASN A 111 -20.90 0.25 11.71
C ASN A 111 -22.02 0.88 10.86
N LYS A 112 -23.09 0.11 10.66
CA LYS A 112 -24.25 0.53 9.84
C LYS A 112 -25.02 1.72 10.40
N ASN A 113 -24.92 1.99 11.71
CA ASN A 113 -25.65 3.09 12.34
C ASN A 113 -25.09 4.47 11.94
N ILE A 114 -23.83 4.50 11.50
CA ILE A 114 -23.11 5.71 11.09
C ILE A 114 -22.73 5.72 9.61
N ALA A 115 -22.94 4.60 8.91
CA ALA A 115 -22.75 4.56 7.45
C ALA A 115 -23.69 5.58 6.78
N GLU A 116 -23.15 6.35 5.83
CA GLU A 116 -23.85 7.44 5.13
C GLU A 116 -24.33 8.60 6.03
N LYS A 117 -23.88 8.65 7.30
CA LYS A 117 -24.21 9.72 8.25
C LYS A 117 -23.10 10.76 8.30
N ASP A 118 -23.49 11.97 8.66
CA ASP A 118 -22.58 13.07 8.95
C ASP A 118 -22.05 12.91 10.37
N VAL A 119 -20.75 12.64 10.47
CA VAL A 119 -20.05 12.38 11.73
C VAL A 119 -19.10 13.56 11.99
N ASN A 120 -19.13 14.10 13.19
CA ASN A 120 -18.15 15.11 13.57
C ASN A 120 -16.80 14.43 13.86
N VAL A 121 -15.75 14.89 13.21
CA VAL A 121 -14.41 14.32 13.31
C VAL A 121 -13.45 15.37 13.87
N GLU A 122 -12.84 15.04 14.99
CA GLU A 122 -11.75 15.81 15.59
C GLU A 122 -10.42 15.09 15.30
N ILE A 123 -9.43 15.84 14.81
CA ILE A 123 -8.11 15.32 14.47
C ILE A 123 -7.05 16.18 15.14
N ASP A 124 -6.13 15.53 15.84
CA ASP A 124 -4.90 16.15 16.35
C ASP A 124 -3.71 15.63 15.52
N ILE A 125 -2.99 16.52 14.87
CA ILE A 125 -1.74 16.20 14.16
C ILE A 125 -0.59 16.23 15.15
N LEU A 126 -0.08 15.07 15.52
CA LEU A 126 0.98 14.93 16.51
C LEU A 126 2.36 15.12 15.92
N GLU A 127 2.59 14.57 14.74
CA GLU A 127 3.91 14.57 14.10
C GLU A 127 3.78 14.41 12.59
N VAL A 128 4.63 15.10 11.84
CA VAL A 128 4.73 14.96 10.39
C VAL A 128 6.08 14.34 10.04
N ARG A 129 6.06 13.28 9.25
CA ARG A 129 7.22 12.54 8.81
C ARG A 129 7.28 12.48 7.29
N ILE A 130 8.45 12.71 6.74
CA ILE A 130 8.69 12.57 5.30
C ILE A 130 9.19 11.16 4.97
N PRO A 131 8.72 10.58 3.87
CA PRO A 131 9.29 9.33 3.39
C PRO A 131 10.73 9.58 2.93
N GLN A 132 11.67 8.86 3.51
CA GLN A 132 13.00 8.74 2.93
C GLN A 132 13.00 7.53 2.02
N LYS A 133 13.26 7.74 0.73
CA LYS A 133 13.53 6.64 -0.18
C LYS A 133 14.75 5.90 0.35
N LYS A 134 14.56 4.66 0.76
CA LYS A 134 15.68 3.80 1.07
C LYS A 134 16.47 3.59 -0.22
N VAL A 135 17.75 3.91 -0.21
CA VAL A 135 18.63 3.57 -1.32
C VAL A 135 18.60 2.04 -1.43
N LEU A 136 18.47 1.53 -2.64
CA LEU A 136 18.55 0.10 -2.92
C LEU A 136 20.03 -0.30 -2.85
N ASP A 137 20.54 -0.47 -1.64
CA ASP A 137 21.90 -0.87 -1.33
C ASP A 137 21.95 -2.29 -0.73
N ASP A 138 23.15 -2.74 -0.41
CA ASP A 138 23.37 -4.07 0.16
C ASP A 138 22.72 -4.22 1.56
N ASP A 139 22.62 -3.13 2.33
CA ASP A 139 21.97 -3.15 3.64
C ASP A 139 20.45 -3.32 3.49
N PHE A 140 19.86 -2.70 2.46
CA PHE A 140 18.48 -2.97 2.09
C PHE A 140 18.28 -4.44 1.68
N ALA A 141 19.17 -4.97 0.84
CA ALA A 141 19.10 -6.36 0.40
C ALA A 141 19.20 -7.34 1.55
N LYS A 142 20.08 -7.11 2.53
CA LYS A 142 20.21 -7.91 3.76
C LYS A 142 18.95 -7.85 4.61
N SER A 143 18.30 -6.71 4.73
CA SER A 143 17.03 -6.57 5.46
C SER A 143 15.90 -7.37 4.84
N MET A 144 15.99 -7.67 3.53
CA MET A 144 15.05 -8.49 2.76
C MET A 144 15.47 -9.97 2.66
N GLY A 145 16.52 -10.39 3.39
CA GLY A 145 17.03 -11.76 3.38
C GLY A 145 17.85 -12.14 2.15
N ALA A 146 18.43 -11.15 1.47
CA ALA A 146 19.39 -11.33 0.40
C ALA A 146 20.82 -11.07 0.90
N THR A 147 21.83 -11.54 0.18
CA THR A 147 23.25 -11.32 0.53
C THR A 147 23.73 -9.94 0.11
N ASP A 148 23.29 -9.49 -1.04
CA ASP A 148 23.59 -8.17 -1.63
C ASP A 148 22.46 -7.72 -2.56
N ILE A 149 22.60 -6.53 -3.13
CA ILE A 149 21.60 -5.96 -4.03
C ILE A 149 21.41 -6.79 -5.32
N ASN A 150 22.44 -7.48 -5.79
CA ASN A 150 22.37 -8.30 -6.99
C ASN A 150 21.58 -9.59 -6.71
N ASP A 151 21.83 -10.24 -5.58
CA ASP A 151 21.07 -11.40 -5.11
C ASP A 151 19.58 -11.04 -4.90
N LEU A 152 19.29 -9.87 -4.33
CA LEU A 152 17.91 -9.37 -4.21
C LEU A 152 17.25 -9.21 -5.58
N LYS A 153 17.95 -8.59 -6.53
CA LYS A 153 17.47 -8.41 -7.90
C LYS A 153 17.18 -9.74 -8.59
N GLU A 154 18.06 -10.72 -8.42
CA GLU A 154 17.83 -12.08 -8.97
C GLU A 154 16.65 -12.78 -8.33
N LYS A 155 16.49 -12.70 -7.01
CA LYS A 155 15.35 -13.27 -6.28
C LYS A 155 14.03 -12.69 -6.74
N VAL A 156 13.94 -11.35 -6.85
CA VAL A 156 12.74 -10.67 -7.36
C VAL A 156 12.44 -11.10 -8.79
N LYS A 157 13.46 -11.18 -9.67
CA LYS A 157 13.28 -11.61 -11.04
C LYS A 157 12.81 -13.07 -11.15
N LYS A 158 13.36 -13.96 -10.32
CA LYS A 158 12.93 -15.38 -10.25
C LYS A 158 11.49 -15.50 -9.74
N GLN A 159 11.11 -14.71 -8.74
CA GLN A 159 9.75 -14.73 -8.21
C GLN A 159 8.74 -14.26 -9.27
N MET A 160 9.02 -13.15 -9.94
CA MET A 160 8.17 -12.64 -11.03
C MET A 160 8.05 -13.65 -12.18
N GLN A 161 9.15 -14.29 -12.56
CA GLN A 161 9.12 -15.34 -13.60
C GLN A 161 8.29 -16.55 -13.15
N GLY A 162 8.39 -16.96 -11.90
CA GLY A 162 7.59 -18.05 -11.33
C GLY A 162 6.09 -17.75 -11.32
N GLU A 163 5.70 -16.51 -11.05
CA GLU A 163 4.30 -16.06 -11.10
C GLU A 163 3.77 -16.10 -12.55
N LEU A 164 4.56 -15.61 -13.51
CA LEU A 164 4.22 -15.67 -14.94
C LEU A 164 4.09 -17.11 -15.45
N ASP A 165 5.00 -17.99 -15.03
CA ASP A 165 4.96 -19.41 -15.39
C ASP A 165 3.72 -20.11 -14.79
N ASN A 166 3.32 -19.76 -13.58
CA ASN A 166 2.11 -20.27 -12.95
C ASN A 166 0.84 -19.78 -13.66
N VAL A 167 0.77 -18.52 -14.04
CA VAL A 167 -0.35 -17.95 -14.82
C VAL A 167 -0.43 -18.64 -16.18
N SER A 168 0.70 -18.82 -16.86
CA SER A 168 0.75 -19.53 -18.15
C SER A 168 0.27 -20.96 -18.04
N ARG A 169 0.62 -21.68 -16.96
CA ARG A 169 0.13 -23.04 -16.69
C ARG A 169 -1.36 -23.12 -16.39
N MET A 170 -1.92 -22.09 -15.73
CA MET A 170 -3.36 -22.02 -15.45
C MET A 170 -4.17 -21.78 -16.71
N ILE A 171 -3.65 -21.00 -17.66
CA ILE A 171 -4.31 -20.75 -18.95
C ILE A 171 -4.34 -22.03 -19.78
N ILE A 172 -3.22 -22.77 -19.85
CA ILE A 172 -3.12 -24.04 -20.62
C ILE A 172 -4.02 -25.15 -20.04
N LYS A 173 -4.40 -25.11 -18.76
CA LYS A 173 -5.29 -26.10 -18.14
C LYS A 173 -6.78 -25.82 -18.36
N LYS A 174 -7.14 -24.67 -18.94
CA LYS A 174 -8.53 -24.26 -19.13
C LYS A 174 -9.05 -24.50 -20.54
N ASP A 175 -8.18 -24.83 -21.48
CA ASP A 175 -8.48 -25.31 -22.84
C ASP A 175 -8.30 -26.86 -22.90
#